data_e9b2824f7a2359690394aa6952fde4cb
#
_entry.id   e9b2824f7a2359690394aa6952fde4cb
#
_cell.length_a   1.000
_cell.length_b   1.000
_cell.length_c   1.000
_cell.angle_alpha   90.00
_cell.angle_beta   90.00
_cell.angle_gamma   90.00
#
_symmetry.space_group_name_H-M   'P 1'
#
loop_
_entity.id
_entity.type
_entity.pdbx_description
1 polymer ?
#
loop_
_entity_poly.entity_id
_entity_poly.type
_entity_poly.pdbx_seq_one_letter_code
_entity_poly.pdbx_strand_id
1 'polypeptide(L)'
;MTRPALIGLDGRSGSGKTVLAAALAARIAPFARVEVIEIESMYRGWDGLATAVDDDGPYPAVVRALRERGTATWTTWDWHRAAPGPPRRTAPADVVVCEGVGALSTAARPLLDLAVWLVLETPARRTRALARDGETFAPHWDRWAAQEEDYLARHAPRAAADLVLRPPSA
;
A
#
# COMPACT_ATOMS: atom_id res chain seq x y z
N MET A 1 -9.39 -24.15 0.29
CA MET A 1 -8.46 -23.21 0.96
C MET A 1 -9.32 -22.11 1.56
N THR A 2 -9.14 -21.81 2.84
CA THR A 2 -9.78 -20.66 3.49
C THR A 2 -9.27 -19.37 2.85
N ARG A 3 -10.17 -18.41 2.61
CA ARG A 3 -9.79 -17.09 2.10
C ARG A 3 -9.03 -16.32 3.18
N PRO A 4 -7.95 -15.63 2.86
CA PRO A 4 -7.25 -14.80 3.84
C PRO A 4 -8.12 -13.62 4.27
N ALA A 5 -7.95 -13.15 5.50
CA ALA A 5 -8.41 -11.84 5.90
C ALA A 5 -7.53 -10.78 5.20
N LEU A 6 -8.16 -9.76 4.60
CA LEU A 6 -7.48 -8.72 3.83
C LEU A 6 -7.52 -7.38 4.59
N ILE A 7 -6.35 -6.88 4.93
CA ILE A 7 -6.17 -5.59 5.64
C ILE A 7 -5.51 -4.60 4.70
N GLY A 8 -6.12 -3.44 4.50
CA GLY A 8 -5.53 -2.32 3.76
C GLY A 8 -4.96 -1.27 4.72
N LEU A 9 -3.67 -0.95 4.57
CA LEU A 9 -3.01 0.13 5.29
C LEU A 9 -2.65 1.24 4.31
N ASP A 10 -3.36 2.35 4.39
CA ASP A 10 -3.17 3.50 3.51
C ASP A 10 -2.77 4.76 4.29
N GLY A 11 -2.32 5.74 3.59
CA GLY A 11 -1.84 7.00 4.11
C GLY A 11 -0.77 7.57 3.20
N ARG A 12 -0.53 8.85 3.24
CA ARG A 12 0.46 9.52 2.39
C ARG A 12 1.89 9.05 2.68
N SER A 13 2.81 9.25 1.76
CA SER A 13 4.23 8.93 1.92
C SER A 13 4.78 9.49 3.23
N GLY A 14 5.57 8.68 3.95
CA GLY A 14 6.14 9.04 5.25
C GLY A 14 5.19 8.91 6.43
N SER A 15 3.94 8.43 6.27
CA SER A 15 2.98 8.29 7.37
C SER A 15 3.24 7.09 8.31
N GLY A 16 4.14 6.17 7.96
CA GLY A 16 4.51 5.02 8.81
C GLY A 16 3.80 3.71 8.49
N LYS A 17 3.19 3.58 7.31
CA LYS A 17 2.49 2.36 6.87
C LYS A 17 3.35 1.10 6.96
N THR A 18 4.54 1.13 6.39
CA THR A 18 5.47 -0.02 6.36
C THR A 18 5.88 -0.45 7.76
N VAL A 19 6.12 0.50 8.67
CA VAL A 19 6.43 0.20 10.09
C VAL A 19 5.23 -0.47 10.77
N LEU A 20 4.02 0.04 10.54
CA LEU A 20 2.80 -0.55 11.09
C LEU A 20 2.54 -1.94 10.50
N ALA A 21 2.72 -2.13 9.18
CA ALA A 21 2.55 -3.42 8.52
C ALA A 21 3.51 -4.47 9.11
N ALA A 22 4.78 -4.13 9.28
CA ALA A 22 5.77 -5.01 9.89
C ALA A 22 5.42 -5.37 11.35
N ALA A 23 5.00 -4.38 12.13
CA ALA A 23 4.59 -4.60 13.52
C ALA A 23 3.34 -5.49 13.63
N LEU A 24 2.35 -5.30 12.77
CA LEU A 24 1.16 -6.15 12.69
C LEU A 24 1.54 -7.58 12.31
N ALA A 25 2.35 -7.74 11.25
CA ALA A 25 2.81 -9.05 10.81
C ALA A 25 3.53 -9.80 11.94
N ALA A 26 4.45 -9.14 12.64
CA ALA A 26 5.18 -9.74 13.77
C ALA A 26 4.25 -10.13 14.94
N ARG A 27 3.19 -9.35 15.21
CA ARG A 27 2.21 -9.63 16.26
C ARG A 27 1.27 -10.78 15.91
N ILE A 28 0.94 -10.94 14.64
CA ILE A 28 0.02 -11.99 14.16
C ILE A 28 0.76 -13.30 13.90
N ALA A 29 2.03 -13.26 13.49
CA ALA A 29 2.82 -14.44 13.10
C ALA A 29 2.82 -15.62 14.10
N PRO A 30 2.76 -15.43 15.43
CA PRO A 30 2.63 -16.55 16.37
C PRO A 30 1.32 -17.33 16.27
N PHE A 31 0.29 -16.77 15.66
CA PHE A 31 -1.08 -17.31 15.63
C PHE A 31 -1.58 -17.64 14.22
N ALA A 32 -1.06 -16.98 13.19
CA ALA A 32 -1.52 -17.11 11.81
C ALA A 32 -0.40 -16.77 10.81
N ARG A 33 -0.48 -17.34 9.61
CA ARG A 33 0.44 -17.02 8.52
C ARG A 33 0.08 -15.65 7.96
N VAL A 34 1.06 -14.75 7.91
CA VAL A 34 0.88 -13.39 7.41
C VAL A 34 1.72 -13.17 6.17
N GLU A 35 1.13 -12.56 5.15
CA GLU A 35 1.81 -12.02 3.97
C GLU A 35 1.64 -10.50 3.96
N VAL A 36 2.72 -9.77 3.67
CA VAL A 36 2.67 -8.32 3.45
C VAL A 36 2.92 -8.03 1.98
N ILE A 37 2.00 -7.27 1.37
CA ILE A 37 2.09 -6.81 -0.01
C ILE A 37 2.33 -5.31 -0.02
N GLU A 38 3.48 -4.90 -0.49
CA GLU A 38 3.83 -3.51 -0.74
C GLU A 38 3.30 -3.09 -2.11
N ILE A 39 2.34 -2.16 -2.13
CA ILE A 39 1.72 -1.68 -3.38
C ILE A 39 2.75 -0.94 -4.24
N GLU A 40 3.76 -0.36 -3.62
CA GLU A 40 4.88 0.30 -4.29
C GLU A 40 5.55 -0.61 -5.34
N SER A 41 5.55 -1.91 -5.11
CA SER A 41 6.06 -2.88 -6.09
C SER A 41 5.27 -2.94 -7.39
N MET A 42 4.10 -2.31 -7.43
CA MET A 42 3.19 -2.30 -8.59
C MET A 42 3.16 -0.94 -9.32
N TYR A 43 3.74 0.12 -8.74
CA TYR A 43 3.81 1.42 -9.42
C TYR A 43 4.81 1.36 -10.58
N ARG A 44 4.40 1.83 -11.73
CA ARG A 44 5.27 1.93 -12.92
C ARG A 44 6.00 3.27 -12.95
N GLY A 45 6.98 3.41 -12.05
CA GLY A 45 7.75 4.64 -11.89
C GLY A 45 7.02 5.72 -11.11
N TRP A 46 7.58 6.92 -11.15
CA TRP A 46 7.13 8.05 -10.33
C TRP A 46 5.76 8.64 -10.73
N ASP A 47 5.17 8.24 -11.85
CA ASP A 47 3.81 8.62 -12.28
C ASP A 47 2.82 7.46 -12.17
N GLY A 48 3.23 6.37 -11.54
CA GLY A 48 2.51 5.10 -11.58
C GLY A 48 1.38 4.94 -10.56
N LEU A 49 1.08 5.92 -9.70
CA LEU A 49 0.08 5.73 -8.64
C LEU A 49 -1.31 5.46 -9.21
N ALA A 50 -1.83 6.35 -10.05
CA ALA A 50 -3.19 6.22 -10.60
C ALA A 50 -3.35 4.88 -11.36
N THR A 51 -2.43 4.59 -12.28
CA THR A 51 -2.50 3.36 -13.08
C THR A 51 -2.37 2.08 -12.27
N ALA A 52 -1.76 2.13 -11.09
CA ALA A 52 -1.65 0.98 -10.21
C ALA A 52 -2.92 0.69 -9.40
N VAL A 53 -3.70 1.74 -9.04
CA VAL A 53 -4.78 1.64 -8.07
C VAL A 53 -6.18 1.88 -8.64
N ASP A 54 -6.29 2.37 -9.87
CA ASP A 54 -7.57 2.52 -10.57
C ASP A 54 -8.19 1.15 -10.92
N ASP A 55 -9.44 1.13 -11.36
CA ASP A 55 -10.27 -0.08 -11.49
C ASP A 55 -9.61 -1.24 -12.26
N ASP A 56 -8.88 -0.92 -13.34
CA ASP A 56 -8.15 -1.88 -14.16
C ASP A 56 -6.68 -2.05 -13.74
N GLY A 57 -6.29 -1.43 -12.64
CA GLY A 57 -4.92 -1.47 -12.14
C GLY A 57 -4.50 -2.81 -11.56
N PRO A 58 -3.18 -3.07 -11.47
CA PRO A 58 -2.66 -4.31 -10.92
C PRO A 58 -3.04 -4.53 -9.46
N TYR A 59 -3.13 -3.47 -8.65
CA TYR A 59 -3.46 -3.61 -7.23
C TYR A 59 -4.90 -4.12 -6.99
N PRO A 60 -5.96 -3.52 -7.53
CA PRO A 60 -7.31 -4.08 -7.40
C PRO A 60 -7.43 -5.50 -7.97
N ALA A 61 -6.71 -5.80 -9.06
CA ALA A 61 -6.67 -7.16 -9.62
C ALA A 61 -6.06 -8.17 -8.63
N VAL A 62 -4.99 -7.79 -7.93
CA VAL A 62 -4.36 -8.61 -6.87
C VAL A 62 -5.34 -8.84 -5.72
N VAL A 63 -5.98 -7.79 -5.21
CA VAL A 63 -6.94 -7.90 -4.09
C VAL A 63 -8.13 -8.78 -4.47
N ARG A 64 -8.65 -8.63 -5.70
CA ARG A 64 -9.72 -9.47 -6.24
C ARG A 64 -9.29 -10.94 -6.32
N ALA A 65 -8.09 -11.21 -6.83
CA ALA A 65 -7.55 -12.56 -6.90
C ALA A 65 -7.40 -13.22 -5.52
N LEU A 66 -6.92 -12.46 -4.52
CA LEU A 66 -6.84 -12.93 -3.13
C LEU A 66 -8.22 -13.27 -2.59
N ARG A 67 -9.21 -12.42 -2.84
CA ARG A 67 -10.59 -12.62 -2.38
C ARG A 67 -11.24 -13.86 -3.02
N GLU A 68 -10.99 -14.09 -4.30
CA GLU A 68 -11.59 -15.19 -5.06
C GLU A 68 -10.86 -16.52 -4.88
N ARG A 69 -9.53 -16.50 -4.93
CA ARG A 69 -8.67 -17.68 -5.03
C ARG A 69 -7.73 -17.90 -3.84
N GLY A 70 -7.62 -16.92 -2.95
CA GLY A 70 -6.69 -16.95 -1.81
C GLY A 70 -5.23 -16.73 -2.20
N THR A 71 -4.92 -16.54 -3.48
CA THR A 71 -3.56 -16.25 -3.99
C THR A 71 -3.63 -15.25 -5.13
N ALA A 72 -2.55 -14.49 -5.31
CA ALA A 72 -2.39 -13.55 -6.41
C ALA A 72 -0.99 -13.59 -6.99
N THR A 73 -0.85 -13.14 -8.23
CA THR A 73 0.44 -12.96 -8.91
C THR A 73 0.41 -11.62 -9.63
N TRP A 74 1.51 -10.89 -9.57
CA TRP A 74 1.67 -9.61 -10.28
C TRP A 74 3.10 -9.45 -10.75
N THR A 75 3.30 -8.59 -11.76
CA THR A 75 4.64 -8.17 -12.21
C THR A 75 5.09 -7.01 -11.33
N THR A 76 6.27 -7.12 -10.72
CA THR A 76 6.85 -6.03 -9.92
C THR A 76 7.44 -4.95 -10.82
N TRP A 77 7.71 -3.78 -10.25
CA TRP A 77 8.48 -2.72 -10.89
C TRP A 77 9.89 -2.68 -10.31
N ASP A 78 10.90 -2.71 -11.16
CA ASP A 78 12.30 -2.51 -10.78
C ASP A 78 12.64 -1.02 -10.84
N TRP A 79 12.72 -0.39 -9.68
CA TRP A 79 13.00 1.03 -9.53
C TRP A 79 14.41 1.44 -10.00
N HIS A 80 15.39 0.55 -9.91
CA HIS A 80 16.74 0.83 -10.35
C HIS A 80 16.86 0.82 -11.88
N ARG A 81 16.14 -0.10 -12.51
CA ARG A 81 16.15 -0.26 -13.98
C ARG A 81 15.05 0.55 -14.67
N ALA A 82 14.14 1.15 -13.90
CA ALA A 82 12.92 1.80 -14.39
C ALA A 82 12.17 0.92 -15.43
N ALA A 83 11.99 -0.36 -15.11
CA ALA A 83 11.43 -1.38 -16.00
C ALA A 83 10.60 -2.41 -15.22
N PRO A 84 9.74 -3.21 -15.91
CA PRO A 84 9.11 -4.35 -15.29
C PRO A 84 10.13 -5.31 -14.70
N GLY A 85 9.92 -5.69 -13.45
CA GLY A 85 10.71 -6.66 -12.71
C GLY A 85 10.13 -8.08 -12.81
N PRO A 86 10.64 -9.01 -12.00
CA PRO A 86 10.16 -10.39 -12.00
C PRO A 86 8.71 -10.47 -11.46
N PRO A 87 7.97 -11.52 -11.87
CA PRO A 87 6.66 -11.77 -11.27
C PRO A 87 6.83 -12.16 -9.79
N ARG A 88 5.93 -11.67 -8.94
CA ARG A 88 5.79 -12.07 -7.54
C ARG A 88 4.45 -12.78 -7.36
N ARG A 89 4.45 -13.81 -6.52
CA ARG A 89 3.26 -14.55 -6.11
C ARG A 89 3.15 -14.53 -4.60
N THR A 90 1.92 -14.39 -4.09
CA THR A 90 1.69 -14.50 -2.64
C THR A 90 1.95 -15.91 -2.15
N ALA A 91 2.57 -16.01 -0.98
CA ALA A 91 2.61 -17.25 -0.21
C ALA A 91 1.20 -17.58 0.34
N PRO A 92 0.91 -18.86 0.67
CA PRO A 92 -0.32 -19.20 1.39
C PRO A 92 -0.36 -18.49 2.74
N ALA A 93 -1.39 -17.66 2.95
CA ALA A 93 -1.54 -16.86 4.15
C ALA A 93 -2.97 -16.93 4.70
N ASP A 94 -3.09 -16.72 6.00
CA ASP A 94 -4.38 -16.60 6.69
C ASP A 94 -4.78 -15.12 6.83
N VAL A 95 -3.77 -14.22 6.81
CA VAL A 95 -3.93 -12.76 6.78
C VAL A 95 -3.01 -12.18 5.72
N VAL A 96 -3.52 -11.26 4.91
CA VAL A 96 -2.74 -10.47 3.97
C VAL A 96 -2.88 -8.99 4.31
N VAL A 97 -1.76 -8.33 4.51
CA VAL A 97 -1.69 -6.88 4.75
C VAL A 97 -1.22 -6.22 3.45
N CYS A 98 -2.08 -5.46 2.82
CA CYS A 98 -1.75 -4.63 1.66
C CYS A 98 -1.40 -3.23 2.15
N GLU A 99 -0.16 -2.80 1.99
CA GLU A 99 0.29 -1.50 2.48
C GLU A 99 0.83 -0.62 1.35
N GLY A 100 0.51 0.65 1.38
CA GLY A 100 0.99 1.64 0.42
C GLY A 100 -0.02 2.74 0.18
N VAL A 101 0.42 3.81 -0.50
CA VAL A 101 -0.50 4.82 -1.01
C VAL A 101 -1.43 4.15 -2.02
N GLY A 102 -2.73 4.31 -1.86
CA GLY A 102 -3.69 3.68 -2.75
C GLY A 102 -4.31 2.37 -2.26
N ALA A 103 -3.90 1.89 -1.06
CA ALA A 103 -4.46 0.67 -0.49
C ALA A 103 -5.99 0.71 -0.31
N LEU A 104 -6.55 1.89 -0.09
CA LEU A 104 -7.99 2.12 0.05
C LEU A 104 -8.61 2.74 -1.21
N SER A 105 -8.07 2.44 -2.39
CA SER A 105 -8.69 2.88 -3.64
C SER A 105 -10.13 2.37 -3.75
N THR A 106 -10.98 3.10 -4.46
CA THR A 106 -12.41 2.80 -4.60
C THR A 106 -12.66 1.38 -5.09
N ALA A 107 -11.79 0.86 -5.99
CA ALA A 107 -11.89 -0.49 -6.52
C ALA A 107 -11.46 -1.58 -5.52
N ALA A 108 -10.48 -1.31 -4.66
CA ALA A 108 -9.96 -2.28 -3.71
C ALA A 108 -10.74 -2.28 -2.39
N ARG A 109 -11.19 -1.10 -1.93
CA ARG A 109 -11.84 -0.93 -0.61
C ARG A 109 -12.97 -1.92 -0.32
N PRO A 110 -13.93 -2.20 -1.23
CA PRO A 110 -15.03 -3.14 -0.96
C PRO A 110 -14.57 -4.59 -0.76
N LEU A 111 -13.34 -4.91 -1.14
CA LEU A 111 -12.76 -6.25 -1.06
C LEU A 111 -11.94 -6.46 0.22
N LEU A 112 -11.69 -5.41 1.00
CA LEU A 112 -10.93 -5.47 2.25
C LEU A 112 -11.85 -5.74 3.44
N ASP A 113 -11.36 -6.55 4.40
CA ASP A 113 -12.05 -6.82 5.66
C ASP A 113 -11.80 -5.72 6.69
N LEU A 114 -10.64 -5.07 6.63
CA LEU A 114 -10.28 -3.94 7.47
C LEU A 114 -9.50 -2.90 6.65
N ALA A 115 -9.92 -1.66 6.75
CA ALA A 115 -9.30 -0.52 6.10
C ALA A 115 -8.79 0.49 7.13
N VAL A 116 -7.50 0.76 7.10
CA VAL A 116 -6.84 1.66 8.06
C VAL A 116 -6.17 2.81 7.31
N TRP A 117 -6.47 4.03 7.74
CA TRP A 117 -5.84 5.25 7.25
C TRP A 117 -4.89 5.83 8.28
N LEU A 118 -3.62 6.07 7.91
CA LEU A 118 -2.63 6.70 8.76
C LEU A 118 -2.52 8.19 8.45
N VAL A 119 -2.69 9.02 9.49
CA VAL A 119 -2.57 10.49 9.41
C VAL A 119 -1.28 10.93 10.08
N LEU A 120 -0.47 11.67 9.34
CA LEU A 120 0.68 12.40 9.87
C LEU A 120 0.83 13.71 9.10
N GLU A 121 1.20 14.78 9.80
CA GLU A 121 1.35 16.12 9.22
C GLU A 121 2.49 16.16 8.19
N THR A 122 2.33 16.99 7.17
CA THR A 122 3.25 17.05 6.01
C THR A 122 4.71 17.27 6.38
N PRO A 123 5.09 18.18 7.30
CA PRO A 123 6.51 18.35 7.66
C PRO A 123 7.13 17.07 8.23
N ALA A 124 6.42 16.39 9.13
CA ALA A 124 6.89 15.15 9.74
C ALA A 124 6.98 14.02 8.70
N ARG A 125 5.99 13.89 7.79
CA ARG A 125 6.02 12.90 6.71
C ARG A 125 7.21 13.12 5.77
N ARG A 126 7.44 14.37 5.35
CA ARG A 126 8.56 14.72 4.46
C ARG A 126 9.90 14.37 5.11
N THR A 127 10.09 14.75 6.36
CA THR A 127 11.31 14.41 7.12
C THR A 127 11.55 12.91 7.16
N ARG A 128 10.52 12.11 7.49
CA ARG A 128 10.62 10.64 7.55
C ARG A 128 10.90 10.01 6.19
N ALA A 129 10.19 10.45 5.15
CA ALA A 129 10.36 9.92 3.79
C ALA A 129 11.76 10.20 3.25
N LEU A 130 12.26 11.44 3.42
CA LEU A 130 13.60 11.81 2.97
C LEU A 130 14.71 11.17 3.81
N ALA A 131 14.48 10.94 5.10
CA ALA A 131 15.43 10.21 5.94
C ALA A 131 15.56 8.73 5.52
N ARG A 132 14.47 8.12 5.03
CA ARG A 132 14.44 6.73 4.56
C ARG A 132 15.07 6.58 3.17
N ASP A 133 14.62 7.40 2.21
CA ASP A 133 14.87 7.20 0.78
C ASP A 133 15.88 8.21 0.19
N GLY A 134 16.27 9.22 0.98
CA GLY A 134 17.33 10.17 0.68
C GLY A 134 17.18 10.88 -0.65
N GLU A 135 18.31 10.97 -1.37
CA GLU A 135 18.40 11.68 -2.64
C GLU A 135 17.60 11.02 -3.77
N THR A 136 17.24 9.76 -3.64
CA THR A 136 16.42 9.04 -4.63
C THR A 136 15.00 9.60 -4.67
N PHE A 137 14.44 9.96 -3.52
CA PHE A 137 13.06 10.46 -3.43
C PHE A 137 12.97 12.00 -3.44
N ALA A 138 13.97 12.70 -2.93
CA ALA A 138 13.93 14.15 -2.81
C ALA A 138 13.56 14.90 -4.10
N PRO A 139 14.10 14.56 -5.29
CA PRO A 139 13.75 15.22 -6.55
C PRO A 139 12.30 14.93 -7.01
N HIS A 140 11.68 13.88 -6.49
CA HIS A 140 10.35 13.42 -6.90
C HIS A 140 9.26 13.71 -5.87
N TRP A 141 9.60 14.32 -4.73
CA TRP A 141 8.67 14.57 -3.64
C TRP A 141 7.42 15.34 -4.09
N ASP A 142 7.59 16.49 -4.77
CA ASP A 142 6.47 17.33 -5.19
C ASP A 142 5.63 16.66 -6.28
N ARG A 143 6.29 15.96 -7.21
CA ARG A 143 5.62 15.17 -8.25
C ARG A 143 4.77 14.05 -7.66
N TRP A 144 5.31 13.34 -6.68
CA TRP A 144 4.57 12.30 -5.97
C TRP A 144 3.44 12.86 -5.12
N ALA A 145 3.70 13.96 -4.40
CA ALA A 145 2.69 14.64 -3.58
C ALA A 145 1.48 15.09 -4.41
N ALA A 146 1.70 15.56 -5.65
CA ALA A 146 0.61 15.93 -6.56
C ALA A 146 -0.28 14.71 -6.92
N GLN A 147 0.32 13.54 -7.19
CA GLN A 147 -0.45 12.32 -7.44
C GLN A 147 -1.21 11.85 -6.19
N GLU A 148 -0.64 12.02 -5.00
CA GLU A 148 -1.35 11.74 -3.75
C GLU A 148 -2.58 12.65 -3.59
N GLU A 149 -2.48 13.95 -3.93
CA GLU A 149 -3.64 14.87 -3.88
C GLU A 149 -4.75 14.42 -4.86
N ASP A 150 -4.38 14.05 -6.09
CA ASP A 150 -5.33 13.51 -7.07
C ASP A 150 -5.99 12.23 -6.58
N TYR A 151 -5.21 11.34 -5.96
CA TYR A 151 -5.71 10.13 -5.33
C TYR A 151 -6.71 10.44 -4.20
N LEU A 152 -6.37 11.36 -3.30
CA LEU A 152 -7.24 11.78 -2.20
C LEU A 152 -8.57 12.36 -2.72
N ALA A 153 -8.51 13.18 -3.76
CA ALA A 153 -9.68 13.80 -4.35
C ALA A 153 -10.61 12.77 -5.01
N ARG A 154 -10.05 11.76 -5.70
CA ARG A 154 -10.83 10.75 -6.44
C ARG A 154 -11.37 9.63 -5.57
N HIS A 155 -10.61 9.19 -4.59
CA HIS A 155 -10.93 7.96 -3.83
C HIS A 155 -11.38 8.21 -2.40
N ALA A 156 -11.18 9.43 -1.85
CA ALA A 156 -11.53 9.80 -0.47
C ALA A 156 -11.15 8.73 0.59
N PRO A 157 -9.92 8.19 0.58
CA PRO A 157 -9.55 6.98 1.33
C PRO A 157 -9.72 7.13 2.84
N ARG A 158 -9.49 8.33 3.36
CA ARG A 158 -9.71 8.61 4.80
C ARG A 158 -11.17 8.44 5.21
N ALA A 159 -12.11 8.88 4.38
CA ALA A 159 -13.54 8.74 4.64
C ALA A 159 -14.02 7.28 4.49
N ALA A 160 -13.33 6.51 3.64
CA ALA A 160 -13.63 5.10 3.41
C ALA A 160 -12.97 4.15 4.43
N ALA A 161 -12.09 4.65 5.30
CA ALA A 161 -11.39 3.85 6.30
C ALA A 161 -12.31 3.47 7.48
N ASP A 162 -12.13 2.25 7.98
CA ASP A 162 -12.78 1.79 9.23
C ASP A 162 -12.08 2.39 10.46
N LEU A 163 -10.76 2.58 10.37
CA LEU A 163 -9.93 3.17 11.42
C LEU A 163 -9.04 4.28 10.86
N VAL A 164 -8.95 5.38 11.60
CA VAL A 164 -8.01 6.46 11.33
C VAL A 164 -7.02 6.54 12.50
N LEU A 165 -5.75 6.26 12.23
CA LEU A 165 -4.70 6.20 13.23
C LEU A 165 -3.71 7.36 13.07
N ARG A 166 -3.26 7.89 14.19
CA ARG A 166 -2.16 8.86 14.26
C ARG A 166 -0.96 8.17 14.91
N PRO A 167 0.09 7.85 14.12
CA PRO A 167 1.33 7.36 14.71
C PRO A 167 1.90 8.38 15.69
N PRO A 168 2.59 7.94 16.77
CA PRO A 168 3.25 8.88 17.66
C PRO A 168 4.24 9.73 16.87
N SER A 169 4.26 11.02 17.17
CA SER A 169 5.31 11.93 16.69
C SER A 169 6.60 11.47 17.35
N ALA A 170 7.59 11.08 16.53
CA ALA A 170 8.92 10.80 17.03
C ALA A 170 9.63 12.10 17.31
#